data_cd9dffe602fe1fe56c5dc53adfd11943
#
_entry.id   cd9dffe602fe1fe56c5dc53adfd11943
#
_cell.length_a   1.000
_cell.length_b   1.000
_cell.length_c   1.000
_cell.angle_alpha   90.00
_cell.angle_beta   90.00
_cell.angle_gamma   90.00
#
_symmetry.space_group_name_H-M   'P 1'
#
loop_
_entity.id
_entity.type
_entity.pdbx_description
1 polymer ?
#
loop_
_entity_poly.entity_id
_entity_poly.type
_entity_poly.pdbx_seq_one_letter_code
_entity_poly.pdbx_strand_id
1 'polypeptide(L)'
;MIPTERISIIRNWILDYIESMDKPANCLVVGISGGIDSSVVSTICAMTGMKTLVVSMPILQRPEHHDLSIKHKNWITTRYQNCFGVEIDLTHTFLGFENQMIDMKFKEEMGLANSRARMRMMCLYQISASTSGLV
;
A
#
# COMPACT_ATOMS: atom_id res chain seq x y z
N MET A 1 -26.00 11.28 -0.78
CA MET A 1 -25.10 10.60 -1.72
C MET A 1 -24.95 9.14 -1.31
N ILE A 2 -25.35 8.25 -2.18
CA ILE A 2 -25.23 6.80 -1.94
C ILE A 2 -23.78 6.32 -2.11
N PRO A 3 -23.38 5.19 -1.50
CA PRO A 3 -22.00 4.70 -1.57
C PRO A 3 -21.44 4.51 -2.98
N THR A 4 -22.24 4.02 -3.91
CA THR A 4 -21.84 3.83 -5.32
C THR A 4 -21.49 5.13 -6.04
N GLU A 5 -22.21 6.22 -5.73
CA GLU A 5 -21.88 7.53 -6.27
C GLU A 5 -20.55 8.06 -5.76
N ARG A 6 -20.29 7.88 -4.44
CA ARG A 6 -19.01 8.26 -3.84
C ARG A 6 -17.84 7.52 -4.46
N ILE A 7 -17.98 6.23 -4.67
CA ILE A 7 -16.95 5.40 -5.32
C ILE A 7 -16.68 5.93 -6.73
N SER A 8 -17.71 6.21 -7.51
CA SER A 8 -17.57 6.74 -8.88
C SER A 8 -16.86 8.09 -8.91
N ILE A 9 -17.18 8.98 -7.97
CA ILE A 9 -16.53 10.29 -7.84
C ILE A 9 -15.04 10.13 -7.55
N ILE A 10 -14.69 9.29 -6.57
CA ILE A 10 -13.29 9.07 -6.18
C ILE A 10 -12.51 8.43 -7.33
N ARG A 11 -13.07 7.39 -7.96
CA ARG A 11 -12.46 6.73 -9.12
C ARG A 11 -12.18 7.73 -10.24
N ASN A 12 -13.14 8.54 -10.61
CA ASN A 12 -12.98 9.53 -11.67
C ASN A 12 -11.96 10.60 -11.29
N TRP A 13 -11.96 11.03 -10.03
CA TRP A 13 -10.96 11.98 -9.53
C TRP A 13 -9.53 11.43 -9.68
N ILE A 14 -9.31 10.15 -9.37
CA ILE A 14 -8.00 9.52 -9.55
C ILE A 14 -7.57 9.57 -11.03
N LEU A 15 -8.47 9.23 -11.94
CA LEU A 15 -8.20 9.25 -13.38
C LEU A 15 -7.90 10.66 -13.87
N ASP A 16 -8.70 11.65 -13.46
CA ASP A 16 -8.52 13.06 -13.83
C ASP A 16 -7.18 13.59 -13.29
N TYR A 17 -6.83 13.21 -12.06
CA TYR A 17 -5.55 13.59 -11.48
C TYR A 17 -4.37 13.06 -12.30
N ILE A 18 -4.42 11.79 -12.69
CA ILE A 18 -3.37 11.16 -13.50
C ILE A 18 -3.25 11.84 -14.86
N GLU A 19 -4.35 12.15 -15.52
CA GLU A 19 -4.35 12.89 -16.79
C GLU A 19 -3.76 14.29 -16.65
N SER A 20 -3.94 14.93 -15.50
CA SER A 20 -3.42 16.26 -15.22
C SER A 20 -1.91 16.32 -14.97
N MET A 21 -1.27 15.17 -14.76
CA MET A 21 0.16 15.10 -14.53
C MET A 21 0.93 15.39 -15.82
N ASP A 22 2.04 16.14 -15.73
CA ASP A 22 2.95 16.42 -16.87
C ASP A 22 3.43 15.13 -17.54
N LYS A 23 3.69 14.12 -16.72
CA LYS A 23 3.96 12.75 -17.16
C LYS A 23 2.98 11.83 -16.45
N PRO A 24 1.90 11.43 -17.12
CA PRO A 24 0.90 10.55 -16.52
C PRO A 24 1.50 9.26 -15.98
N ALA A 25 1.07 8.86 -14.79
CA ALA A 25 1.54 7.62 -14.16
C ALA A 25 1.14 6.40 -14.98
N ASN A 26 2.02 5.39 -15.04
CA ASN A 26 1.77 4.13 -15.75
C ASN A 26 0.99 3.13 -14.91
N CYS A 27 1.02 3.27 -13.60
CA CYS A 27 0.33 2.37 -12.67
C CYS A 27 0.03 3.08 -11.34
N LEU A 28 -0.84 2.46 -10.58
CA LEU A 28 -1.11 2.82 -9.19
C LEU A 28 -0.37 1.86 -8.26
N VAL A 29 0.17 2.37 -7.16
CA VAL A 29 0.87 1.60 -6.14
C VAL A 29 0.17 1.81 -4.81
N VAL A 30 -0.38 0.76 -4.23
CA VAL A 30 -1.14 0.86 -2.99
C VAL A 30 -0.73 -0.21 -1.99
N GLY A 31 -0.45 0.21 -0.75
CA GLY A 31 -0.18 -0.71 0.35
C GLY A 31 -1.45 -1.34 0.90
N ILE A 32 -1.41 -2.62 1.19
CA ILE A 32 -2.51 -3.36 1.82
C ILE A 32 -2.08 -3.91 3.18
N SER A 33 -2.92 -3.71 4.19
CA SER A 33 -2.65 -4.15 5.56
C SER A 33 -3.58 -5.26 6.05
N GLY A 34 -4.62 -5.56 5.30
CA GLY A 34 -5.75 -6.40 5.75
C GLY A 34 -6.84 -5.63 6.48
N GLY A 35 -6.63 -4.32 6.75
CA GLY A 35 -7.66 -3.44 7.30
C GLY A 35 -8.63 -2.92 6.24
N ILE A 36 -9.75 -2.36 6.71
CA ILE A 36 -10.83 -1.90 5.83
C ILE A 36 -10.40 -0.73 4.94
N ASP A 37 -9.62 0.21 5.45
CA ASP A 37 -9.24 1.41 4.71
C ASP A 37 -8.39 1.06 3.48
N SER A 38 -7.34 0.25 3.68
CA SER A 38 -6.49 -0.18 2.58
C SER A 38 -7.23 -1.08 1.58
N SER A 39 -8.21 -1.86 2.06
CA SER A 39 -9.05 -2.69 1.19
C SER A 39 -9.95 -1.84 0.31
N VAL A 40 -10.55 -0.79 0.85
CA VAL A 40 -11.39 0.15 0.08
C VAL A 40 -10.55 0.91 -0.94
N VAL A 41 -9.42 1.47 -0.53
CA VAL A 41 -8.53 2.24 -1.43
C VAL A 41 -8.03 1.38 -2.58
N SER A 42 -7.49 0.20 -2.28
CA SER A 42 -6.98 -0.71 -3.33
C SER A 42 -8.07 -1.16 -4.30
N THR A 43 -9.28 -1.38 -3.81
CA THR A 43 -10.42 -1.75 -4.66
C THR A 43 -10.83 -0.61 -5.59
N ILE A 44 -10.89 0.61 -5.09
CA ILE A 44 -11.19 1.78 -5.94
C ILE A 44 -10.09 1.98 -6.99
N CYS A 45 -8.82 1.81 -6.62
CA CYS A 45 -7.70 1.83 -7.56
C CYS A 45 -7.86 0.77 -8.65
N ALA A 46 -8.23 -0.45 -8.28
CA ALA A 46 -8.51 -1.51 -9.24
C ALA A 46 -9.66 -1.15 -10.21
N MET A 47 -10.69 -0.50 -9.71
CA MET A 47 -11.85 -0.08 -10.49
C MET A 47 -11.54 1.02 -11.51
N THR A 48 -10.40 1.69 -11.42
CA THR A 48 -9.95 2.64 -12.46
C THR A 48 -9.61 1.97 -13.79
N GLY A 49 -9.37 0.66 -13.79
CA GLY A 49 -8.88 -0.09 -14.93
C GLY A 49 -7.38 0.05 -15.17
N MET A 50 -6.70 0.93 -14.45
CA MET A 50 -5.25 1.10 -14.53
C MET A 50 -4.52 -0.08 -13.88
N LYS A 51 -3.33 -0.41 -14.38
CA LYS A 51 -2.44 -1.34 -13.71
C LYS A 51 -2.25 -0.90 -12.25
N THR A 52 -2.53 -1.79 -11.32
CA THR A 52 -2.47 -1.52 -9.88
C THR A 52 -1.60 -2.56 -9.20
N LEU A 53 -0.55 -2.10 -8.53
CA LEU A 53 0.30 -2.94 -7.69
C LEU A 53 -0.22 -2.87 -6.25
N VAL A 54 -0.67 -4.01 -5.72
CA VAL A 54 -1.13 -4.14 -4.34
C VAL A 54 -0.01 -4.75 -3.51
N VAL A 55 0.54 -3.95 -2.61
CA VAL A 55 1.79 -4.26 -1.91
C VAL A 55 1.52 -4.61 -0.46
N SER A 56 1.86 -5.84 -0.06
CA SER A 56 1.89 -6.29 1.31
C SER A 56 3.30 -6.14 1.89
N MET A 57 3.42 -5.52 3.04
CA MET A 57 4.72 -5.21 3.66
C MET A 57 4.71 -5.61 5.14
N PRO A 58 4.79 -6.92 5.46
CA PRO A 58 4.79 -7.35 6.84
C PRO A 58 6.05 -6.88 7.58
N ILE A 59 5.86 -6.45 8.84
CA ILE A 59 6.93 -6.14 9.79
C ILE A 59 6.51 -6.75 11.13
N LEU A 60 7.05 -7.90 11.51
CA LEU A 60 6.73 -8.61 12.75
C LEU A 60 5.21 -8.74 12.97
N GLN A 61 4.47 -8.91 11.91
CA GLN A 61 3.02 -8.88 11.93
C GLN A 61 2.46 -10.15 12.57
N ARG A 62 1.38 -10.01 13.35
CA ARG A 62 0.67 -11.18 13.87
C ARG A 62 0.09 -12.01 12.72
N PRO A 63 0.09 -13.37 12.83
CA PRO A 63 -0.40 -14.23 11.76
C PRO A 63 -1.82 -13.88 11.28
N GLU A 64 -2.73 -13.51 12.16
CA GLU A 64 -4.11 -13.16 11.81
C GLU A 64 -4.17 -11.93 10.90
N HIS A 65 -3.36 -10.91 11.17
CA HIS A 65 -3.31 -9.69 10.34
C HIS A 65 -2.67 -9.97 8.98
N HIS A 66 -1.64 -10.81 8.96
CA HIS A 66 -0.99 -11.22 7.72
C HIS A 66 -1.96 -12.04 6.85
N ASP A 67 -2.72 -12.95 7.45
CA ASP A 67 -3.72 -13.76 6.76
C ASP A 67 -4.82 -12.90 6.10
N LEU A 68 -5.29 -11.85 6.76
CA LEU A 68 -6.25 -10.90 6.19
C LEU A 68 -5.68 -10.17 4.97
N SER A 69 -4.43 -9.75 5.05
CA SER A 69 -3.71 -9.11 3.94
C SER A 69 -3.59 -10.06 2.74
N ILE A 70 -3.22 -11.32 2.97
CA ILE A 70 -3.14 -12.35 1.93
C ILE A 70 -4.51 -12.61 1.30
N LYS A 71 -5.55 -12.76 2.11
CA LYS A 71 -6.91 -12.98 1.62
C LYS A 71 -7.37 -11.84 0.72
N HIS A 72 -7.15 -10.61 1.13
CA HIS A 72 -7.51 -9.45 0.31
C HIS A 72 -6.70 -9.40 -0.98
N LYS A 73 -5.40 -9.64 -0.91
CA LYS A 73 -4.52 -9.70 -2.10
C LYS A 73 -5.02 -10.74 -3.11
N ASN A 74 -5.34 -11.93 -2.64
CA ASN A 74 -5.83 -13.01 -3.49
C ASN A 74 -7.19 -12.66 -4.09
N TRP A 75 -8.09 -12.08 -3.30
CA TRP A 75 -9.40 -11.66 -3.79
C TRP A 75 -9.29 -10.60 -4.89
N ILE A 76 -8.51 -9.54 -4.65
CA ILE A 76 -8.42 -8.42 -5.60
C ILE A 76 -7.69 -8.80 -6.89
N THR A 77 -6.66 -9.63 -6.82
CA THR A 77 -5.92 -10.08 -8.00
C THR A 77 -6.70 -11.10 -8.82
N THR A 78 -7.60 -11.86 -8.21
CA THR A 78 -8.52 -12.75 -8.90
C THR A 78 -9.68 -11.99 -9.53
N ARG A 79 -10.22 -11.00 -8.82
CA ARG A 79 -11.38 -10.22 -9.26
C ARG A 79 -11.04 -9.21 -10.37
N TYR A 80 -9.84 -8.63 -10.34
CA TYR A 80 -9.41 -7.59 -11.26
C TYR A 80 -8.11 -7.99 -11.96
N GLN A 81 -8.18 -8.18 -13.29
CA GLN A 81 -7.02 -8.60 -14.09
C GLN A 81 -5.90 -7.54 -14.18
N ASN A 82 -6.22 -6.28 -13.90
CA ASN A 82 -5.27 -5.17 -13.86
C ASN A 82 -4.52 -5.06 -12.52
N CYS A 83 -4.82 -5.91 -11.55
CA CYS A 83 -4.17 -5.92 -10.24
C CYS A 83 -3.10 -7.01 -10.13
N PHE A 84 -1.95 -6.63 -9.57
CA PHE A 84 -0.80 -7.51 -9.35
C PHE A 84 -0.37 -7.43 -7.90
N GLY A 85 -0.23 -8.59 -7.26
CA GLY A 85 0.20 -8.69 -5.86
C GLY A 85 1.72 -8.63 -5.75
N VAL A 86 2.21 -7.84 -4.80
CA VAL A 86 3.62 -7.77 -4.43
C VAL A 86 3.72 -7.96 -2.92
N GLU A 87 4.65 -8.79 -2.46
CA GLU A 87 4.94 -8.94 -1.04
C GLU A 87 6.40 -8.62 -0.77
N ILE A 88 6.65 -7.71 0.16
CA ILE A 88 7.99 -7.32 0.60
C ILE A 88 8.02 -7.40 2.12
N ASP A 89 8.67 -8.42 2.66
CA ASP A 89 8.87 -8.56 4.09
C ASP A 89 9.95 -7.57 4.56
N LEU A 90 9.55 -6.58 5.35
CA LEU A 90 10.43 -5.54 5.89
C LEU A 90 10.93 -5.87 7.30
N THR A 91 10.67 -7.06 7.82
CA THR A 91 11.01 -7.44 9.20
C THR A 91 12.50 -7.26 9.50
N HIS A 92 13.38 -7.81 8.68
CA HIS A 92 14.83 -7.70 8.91
C HIS A 92 15.33 -6.27 8.78
N THR A 93 14.82 -5.51 7.82
CA THR A 93 15.17 -4.10 7.64
C THR A 93 14.76 -3.27 8.85
N PHE A 94 13.53 -3.49 9.34
CA PHE A 94 13.05 -2.79 10.53
C PHE A 94 13.82 -3.18 11.78
N LEU A 95 14.12 -4.47 11.99
CA LEU A 95 14.88 -4.93 13.14
C LEU A 95 16.28 -4.31 13.17
N GLY A 96 16.94 -4.16 12.04
CA GLY A 96 18.23 -3.46 11.96
C GLY A 96 18.13 -2.00 12.42
N PHE A 97 17.11 -1.28 11.96
CA PHE A 97 16.83 0.08 12.39
C PHE A 97 16.49 0.14 13.89
N GLU A 98 15.57 -0.71 14.36
CA GLU A 98 15.15 -0.77 15.75
C GLU A 98 16.33 -1.02 16.70
N ASN A 99 17.19 -1.98 16.38
CA ASN A 99 18.36 -2.30 17.19
C ASN A 99 19.30 -1.10 17.30
N GLN A 100 19.57 -0.39 16.23
CA GLN A 100 20.39 0.82 16.28
C GLN A 100 19.78 1.90 17.19
N MET A 101 18.46 2.08 17.14
CA MET A 101 17.76 3.07 17.98
C MET A 101 17.80 2.66 19.46
N ILE A 102 17.57 1.38 19.75
CA ILE A 102 17.61 0.84 21.12
C ILE A 102 19.01 0.96 21.72
N ASP A 103 20.05 0.63 20.97
CA ASP A 103 21.46 0.75 21.42
C ASP A 103 21.81 2.18 21.80
N MET A 104 21.26 3.15 21.08
CA MET A 104 21.41 4.57 21.37
C MET A 104 20.40 5.10 22.42
N LYS A 105 19.58 4.20 23.00
CA LYS A 105 18.53 4.50 23.99
C LYS A 105 17.34 5.32 23.45
N PHE A 106 17.12 5.35 22.15
CA PHE A 106 15.95 5.94 21.50
C PHE A 106 14.88 4.86 21.23
N LYS A 107 14.23 4.41 22.29
CA LYS A 107 13.37 3.20 22.29
C LYS A 107 11.90 3.47 22.64
N GLU A 108 11.41 4.68 22.44
CA GLU A 108 10.02 5.01 22.70
C GLU A 108 9.10 4.26 21.72
N GLU A 109 8.10 3.54 22.25
CA GLU A 109 7.29 2.58 21.46
C GLU A 109 6.43 3.24 20.39
N MET A 110 5.85 4.40 20.67
CA MET A 110 5.04 5.13 19.68
C MET A 110 5.91 5.62 18.51
N GLY A 111 7.15 6.04 18.82
CA GLY A 111 8.13 6.40 17.80
C GLY A 111 8.48 5.23 16.91
N LEU A 112 8.68 4.04 17.46
CA LEU A 112 8.95 2.83 16.69
C LEU A 112 7.74 2.42 15.85
N ALA A 113 6.52 2.52 16.35
CA ALA A 113 5.31 2.28 15.59
C ALA A 113 5.18 3.23 14.38
N ASN A 114 5.45 4.50 14.58
CA ASN A 114 5.49 5.50 13.51
C ASN A 114 6.59 5.21 12.48
N SER A 115 7.74 4.73 12.94
CA SER A 115 8.87 4.35 12.07
C SER A 115 8.51 3.18 11.16
N ARG A 116 7.74 2.19 11.67
CA ARG A 116 7.23 1.10 10.81
C ARG A 116 6.35 1.62 9.68
N ALA A 117 5.42 2.52 10.00
CA ALA A 117 4.55 3.13 9.00
C ALA A 117 5.33 3.90 7.93
N ARG A 118 6.34 4.66 8.35
CA ARG A 118 7.20 5.42 7.43
C ARG A 118 8.10 4.54 6.57
N MET A 119 8.57 3.43 7.10
CA MET A 119 9.34 2.46 6.33
C MET A 119 8.49 1.85 5.21
N ARG A 120 7.23 1.53 5.49
CA ARG A 120 6.28 1.10 4.44
C ARG A 120 6.07 2.18 3.40
N MET A 121 5.95 3.43 3.81
CA MET A 121 5.83 4.56 2.88
C MET A 121 7.05 4.67 1.97
N MET A 122 8.27 4.59 2.52
CA MET A 122 9.50 4.59 1.71
C MET A 122 9.49 3.47 0.66
N CYS A 123 9.06 2.28 1.06
CA CYS A 123 8.97 1.13 0.17
C CYS A 123 8.00 1.40 -1.00
N LEU A 124 6.83 1.94 -0.73
CA LEU A 124 5.85 2.28 -1.76
C LEU A 124 6.37 3.33 -2.73
N TYR A 125 7.04 4.37 -2.25
CA TYR A 125 7.63 5.40 -3.10
C TYR A 125 8.79 4.88 -3.93
N GLN A 126 9.58 3.95 -3.42
CA GLN A 126 10.64 3.30 -4.21
C GLN A 126 10.04 2.47 -5.35
N ILE A 127 8.99 1.72 -5.08
CA ILE A 127 8.26 0.96 -6.12
C ILE A 127 7.67 1.92 -7.16
N SER A 128 7.03 2.99 -6.71
CA SER A 128 6.44 4.01 -7.58
C SER A 128 7.48 4.62 -8.50
N ALA A 129 8.62 5.04 -7.97
CA ALA A 129 9.71 5.60 -8.78
C ALA A 129 10.23 4.59 -9.82
N SER A 130 10.34 3.32 -9.45
CA SER A 130 10.84 2.25 -10.33
C SER A 130 9.86 1.83 -11.42
N THR A 131 8.57 2.13 -11.25
CA THR A 131 7.49 1.72 -12.17
C THR A 131 6.81 2.88 -12.88
N SER A 132 7.30 4.11 -12.68
CA SER A 132 6.60 5.34 -13.12
C SER A 132 5.14 5.36 -12.63
N GLY A 133 4.94 4.96 -11.39
CA GLY A 133 3.64 4.84 -10.75
C GLY A 133 3.27 6.04 -9.89
N LEU A 134 2.04 6.00 -9.37
CA LEU A 134 1.51 6.95 -8.39
C LEU A 134 1.13 6.18 -7.12
N VAL A 135 1.61 6.64 -5.96
CA VAL A 135 1.25 6.07 -4.65
C VAL A 135 -0.10 6.58 -4.21
#